data_72c44dc43e350594550fc575f23444ad
#
_entry.id   72c44dc43e350594550fc575f23444ad
#
_cell.length_a   1.000
_cell.length_b   1.000
_cell.length_c   1.000
_cell.angle_alpha   90.00
_cell.angle_beta   90.00
_cell.angle_gamma   90.00
#
_symmetry.space_group_name_H-M   'P 1'
#
loop_
_entity.id
_entity.type
_entity.pdbx_description
1 polymer ?
#
loop_
_entity_poly.entity_id
_entity_poly.type
_entity_poly.pdbx_seq_one_letter_code
_entity_poly.pdbx_strand_id
1 'polypeptide(L)'
;MPTRLNDYILGRTLGSGVSCKVKLAKNEAGTRFAIKILNNNADFDELIQTEVQALTQLQHNNIVRLVEVGEGEQSNPKKGRKNVKFICLELVGGGELFDFVALGGRLSEATARYYFKQLLDGLGFMHGQGIAHRDLKPENLMLDKDFTLKIADFGFAAPV
;
A
#
# COMPACT_ATOMS: atom_id res chain seq x y z
N MET A 1 -20.51 1.48 -18.00
CA MET A 1 -19.33 0.60 -18.00
C MET A 1 -18.45 0.96 -16.82
N PRO A 2 -17.73 0.01 -16.20
CA PRO A 2 -16.81 0.30 -15.10
C PRO A 2 -15.56 1.07 -15.61
N THR A 3 -14.91 1.80 -14.72
CA THR A 3 -13.59 2.38 -14.99
C THR A 3 -12.56 1.25 -15.04
N ARG A 4 -11.69 1.23 -16.04
CA ARG A 4 -10.62 0.22 -16.19
C ARG A 4 -9.25 0.88 -16.21
N LEU A 5 -8.24 0.13 -15.82
CA LEU A 5 -6.82 0.42 -16.02
C LEU A 5 -6.16 -0.86 -16.50
N ASN A 6 -5.78 -0.94 -17.77
CA ASN A 6 -5.37 -2.18 -18.40
C ASN A 6 -6.40 -3.30 -18.11
N ASP A 7 -5.96 -4.43 -17.57
CA ASP A 7 -6.81 -5.59 -17.22
C ASP A 7 -7.51 -5.47 -15.85
N TYR A 8 -7.31 -4.34 -15.15
CA TYR A 8 -7.93 -4.10 -13.86
C TYR A 8 -9.25 -3.34 -13.98
N ILE A 9 -10.28 -3.83 -13.29
CA ILE A 9 -11.52 -3.09 -13.06
C ILE A 9 -11.34 -2.28 -11.78
N LEU A 10 -11.42 -0.95 -11.90
CA LEU A 10 -11.25 -0.04 -10.77
C LEU A 10 -12.57 0.16 -10.04
N GLY A 11 -12.53 -0.03 -8.73
CA GLY A 11 -13.64 0.16 -7.80
C GLY A 11 -13.59 1.49 -7.05
N ARG A 12 -14.07 1.45 -5.80
CA ARG A 12 -14.09 2.62 -4.91
C ARG A 12 -12.68 3.14 -4.60
N THR A 13 -12.61 4.41 -4.27
CA THR A 13 -11.37 5.01 -3.73
C THR A 13 -11.16 4.49 -2.30
N LEU A 14 -9.95 4.03 -2.00
CA LEU A 14 -9.50 3.58 -0.68
C LEU A 14 -8.83 4.73 0.06
N GLY A 15 -8.09 5.57 -0.65
CA GLY A 15 -7.40 6.73 -0.12
C GLY A 15 -7.08 7.74 -1.22
N SER A 16 -6.84 8.99 -0.83
CA SER A 16 -6.47 10.07 -1.75
C SER A 16 -5.47 10.98 -1.05
N GLY A 17 -4.28 11.09 -1.61
CA GLY A 17 -3.24 12.00 -1.19
C GLY A 17 -2.95 13.06 -2.24
N VAL A 18 -1.96 13.89 -1.98
CA VAL A 18 -1.51 14.95 -2.91
C VAL A 18 -0.89 14.34 -4.16
N SER A 19 -0.10 13.29 -4.01
CA SER A 19 0.67 12.64 -5.07
C SER A 19 -0.07 11.54 -5.81
N CYS A 20 -1.05 10.90 -5.18
CA CYS A 20 -1.73 9.75 -5.78
C CYS A 20 -3.16 9.56 -5.29
N LYS A 21 -3.88 8.71 -6.00
CA LYS A 21 -5.18 8.18 -5.59
C LYS A 21 -5.13 6.66 -5.52
N VAL A 22 -5.44 6.10 -4.36
CA VAL A 22 -5.49 4.65 -4.16
C VAL A 22 -6.89 4.14 -4.45
N LYS A 23 -6.99 3.14 -5.31
CA LYS A 23 -8.25 2.50 -5.68
C LYS A 23 -8.25 1.01 -5.40
N LEU A 24 -9.39 0.51 -4.95
CA LEU A 24 -9.65 -0.91 -5.02
C LEU A 24 -9.66 -1.33 -6.50
N ALA A 25 -8.98 -2.41 -6.81
CA ALA A 25 -8.96 -2.99 -8.15
C ALA A 25 -9.24 -4.49 -8.10
N LYS A 26 -9.67 -5.02 -9.22
CA LYS A 26 -9.94 -6.45 -9.40
C LYS A 26 -9.49 -6.86 -10.80
N ASN A 27 -8.70 -7.95 -10.89
CA ASN A 27 -8.35 -8.53 -12.18
C ASN A 27 -9.45 -9.48 -12.70
N GLU A 28 -9.26 -10.06 -13.86
CA GLU A 28 -10.22 -11.01 -14.49
C GLU A 28 -10.45 -12.27 -13.64
N ALA A 29 -9.43 -12.75 -12.96
CA ALA A 29 -9.53 -13.90 -12.04
C ALA A 29 -10.30 -13.59 -10.75
N GLY A 30 -10.69 -12.33 -10.52
CA GLY A 30 -11.40 -11.91 -9.33
C GLY A 30 -10.52 -11.54 -8.16
N THR A 31 -9.21 -11.63 -8.28
CA THR A 31 -8.26 -11.22 -7.24
C THR A 31 -8.31 -9.70 -7.05
N ARG A 32 -8.28 -9.27 -5.77
CA ARG A 32 -8.37 -7.85 -5.40
C ARG A 32 -7.01 -7.29 -5.08
N PHE A 33 -6.83 -6.01 -5.43
CA PHE A 33 -5.60 -5.24 -5.26
C PHE A 33 -5.90 -3.82 -4.79
N ALA A 34 -4.88 -3.17 -4.25
CA ALA A 34 -4.85 -1.73 -4.05
C ALA A 34 -3.96 -1.11 -5.15
N ILE A 35 -4.53 -0.26 -6.01
CA ILE A 35 -3.77 0.42 -7.07
C ILE A 35 -3.61 1.89 -6.73
N LYS A 36 -2.37 2.32 -6.52
CA LYS A 36 -1.99 3.74 -6.43
C LYS A 36 -1.86 4.28 -7.85
N ILE A 37 -2.79 5.16 -8.26
CA ILE A 37 -2.74 5.89 -9.53
C ILE A 37 -2.08 7.23 -9.27
N LEU A 38 -0.99 7.50 -9.97
CA LEU A 38 -0.13 8.64 -9.72
C LEU A 38 -0.64 9.88 -10.43
N ASN A 39 -0.48 11.04 -9.80
CA ASN A 39 -0.73 12.31 -10.43
C ASN A 39 0.50 12.66 -11.30
N ASN A 40 0.27 13.16 -12.54
CA ASN A 40 1.33 13.44 -13.51
C ASN A 40 2.12 14.72 -13.14
N ASN A 41 2.69 14.79 -11.94
CA ASN A 41 3.58 15.88 -11.52
C ASN A 41 4.98 15.32 -11.32
N ALA A 42 5.98 15.89 -12.01
CA ALA A 42 7.36 15.45 -11.97
C ALA A 42 7.98 15.45 -10.55
N ASP A 43 7.48 16.30 -9.66
CA ASP A 43 7.97 16.41 -8.28
C ASP A 43 7.68 15.16 -7.42
N PHE A 44 6.80 14.27 -7.86
CA PHE A 44 6.44 13.04 -7.13
C PHE A 44 7.11 11.78 -7.69
N ASP A 45 7.79 11.87 -8.82
CA ASP A 45 8.48 10.71 -9.42
C ASP A 45 9.56 10.15 -8.47
N GLU A 46 10.22 10.99 -7.68
CA GLU A 46 11.27 10.58 -6.74
C GLU A 46 10.72 9.77 -5.54
N LEU A 47 9.64 10.25 -4.92
CA LEU A 47 8.98 9.52 -3.81
C LEU A 47 8.44 8.16 -4.26
N ILE A 48 7.93 8.12 -5.48
CA ILE A 48 7.40 6.90 -6.09
C ILE A 48 8.53 5.92 -6.40
N GLN A 49 9.63 6.41 -6.96
CA GLN A 49 10.81 5.59 -7.21
C GLN A 49 11.37 5.02 -5.91
N THR A 50 11.41 5.81 -4.85
CA THR A 50 11.83 5.39 -3.50
C THR A 50 10.94 4.25 -2.98
N GLU A 51 9.62 4.40 -3.03
CA GLU A 51 8.67 3.36 -2.61
C GLU A 51 8.84 2.07 -3.43
N VAL A 52 8.93 2.19 -4.75
CA VAL A 52 9.09 1.05 -5.65
C VAL A 52 10.42 0.35 -5.42
N GLN A 53 11.53 1.08 -5.30
CA GLN A 53 12.85 0.53 -5.03
C GLN A 53 12.89 -0.24 -3.71
N ALA A 54 12.30 0.32 -2.65
CA ALA A 54 12.20 -0.34 -1.37
C ALA A 54 11.36 -1.63 -1.47
N LEU A 55 10.14 -1.54 -1.98
CA LEU A 55 9.21 -2.67 -2.03
C LEU A 55 9.66 -3.79 -2.98
N THR A 56 10.46 -3.48 -4.00
CA THR A 56 11.01 -4.51 -4.90
C THR A 56 11.98 -5.45 -4.16
N GLN A 57 12.66 -4.96 -3.12
CA GLN A 57 13.61 -5.74 -2.32
C GLN A 57 12.97 -6.40 -1.09
N LEU A 58 11.77 -5.94 -0.70
CA LEU A 58 11.13 -6.33 0.55
C LEU A 58 9.99 -7.32 0.32
N GLN A 59 10.29 -8.61 0.45
CA GLN A 59 9.26 -9.67 0.41
C GLN A 59 9.17 -10.35 1.79
N HIS A 60 8.20 -9.95 2.59
CA HIS A 60 8.01 -10.45 3.94
C HIS A 60 6.52 -10.44 4.33
N ASN A 61 6.09 -11.38 5.20
CA ASN A 61 4.69 -11.49 5.62
C ASN A 61 4.16 -10.22 6.31
N ASN A 62 5.01 -9.50 6.99
CA ASN A 62 4.65 -8.28 7.73
C ASN A 62 4.98 -6.99 6.96
N ILE A 63 5.18 -7.07 5.66
CA ILE A 63 5.39 -5.93 4.76
C ILE A 63 4.39 -6.04 3.60
N VAL A 64 3.77 -4.93 3.21
CA VAL A 64 2.87 -4.90 2.05
C VAL A 64 3.63 -5.30 0.79
N ARG A 65 3.05 -6.23 0.03
CA ARG A 65 3.71 -6.78 -1.16
C ARG A 65 3.45 -5.94 -2.40
N LEU A 66 4.52 -5.57 -3.09
CA LEU A 66 4.46 -5.03 -4.44
C LEU A 66 4.07 -6.16 -5.43
N VAL A 67 3.07 -5.90 -6.26
CA VAL A 67 2.60 -6.84 -7.29
C VAL A 67 3.12 -6.43 -8.65
N GLU A 68 2.95 -5.17 -9.01
CA GLU A 68 3.28 -4.66 -10.34
C GLU A 68 3.48 -3.13 -10.28
N VAL A 69 4.37 -2.65 -11.12
CA VAL A 69 4.54 -1.21 -11.41
C VAL A 69 4.44 -1.03 -12.92
N GLY A 70 3.71 -0.03 -13.37
CA GLY A 70 3.59 0.17 -14.81
C GLY A 70 2.93 1.47 -15.20
N GLU A 71 2.81 1.61 -16.50
CA GLU A 71 2.02 2.64 -17.16
C GLU A 71 0.85 1.97 -17.89
N GLY A 72 -0.28 2.66 -17.96
CA GLY A 72 -1.43 2.10 -18.62
C GLY A 72 -2.50 3.12 -18.94
N GLU A 73 -3.42 2.72 -19.81
CA GLU A 73 -4.56 3.53 -20.19
C GLU A 73 -5.69 3.35 -19.17
N GLN A 74 -5.99 4.42 -18.44
CA GLN A 74 -7.20 4.49 -17.63
C GLN A 74 -8.39 4.92 -18.48
N SER A 75 -9.36 4.05 -18.66
CA SER A 75 -10.61 4.32 -19.34
C SER A 75 -11.73 4.59 -18.34
N ASN A 76 -12.29 5.81 -18.37
CA ASN A 76 -13.43 6.20 -17.54
C ASN A 76 -14.60 6.60 -18.42
N PRO A 77 -15.79 5.97 -18.26
CA PRO A 77 -16.95 6.24 -19.13
C PRO A 77 -17.41 7.70 -19.14
N LYS A 78 -17.14 8.45 -18.07
CA LYS A 78 -17.54 9.86 -17.94
C LYS A 78 -16.43 10.85 -18.29
N LYS A 79 -15.14 10.44 -18.17
CA LYS A 79 -13.97 11.33 -18.28
C LYS A 79 -13.09 11.01 -19.48
N GLY A 80 -13.41 9.95 -20.24
CA GLY A 80 -12.60 9.50 -21.37
C GLY A 80 -11.40 8.65 -20.96
N ARG A 81 -10.36 8.67 -21.77
CA ARG A 81 -9.15 7.88 -21.62
C ARG A 81 -7.96 8.77 -21.28
N LYS A 82 -7.07 8.29 -20.44
CA LYS A 82 -5.79 8.95 -20.12
C LYS A 82 -4.73 7.91 -19.77
N ASN A 83 -3.49 8.18 -20.14
CA ASN A 83 -2.35 7.41 -19.68
C ASN A 83 -2.00 7.80 -18.25
N VAL A 84 -1.73 6.81 -17.41
CA VAL A 84 -1.37 6.99 -16.01
C VAL A 84 -0.25 6.02 -15.63
N LYS A 85 0.63 6.47 -14.73
CA LYS A 85 1.54 5.59 -14.01
C LYS A 85 0.83 5.03 -12.79
N PHE A 86 1.14 3.79 -12.42
CA PHE A 86 0.51 3.15 -11.26
C PHE A 86 1.43 2.17 -10.55
N ILE A 87 1.15 1.97 -9.27
CA ILE A 87 1.73 0.91 -8.44
C ILE A 87 0.59 0.01 -7.98
N CYS A 88 0.69 -1.28 -8.28
CA CYS A 88 -0.24 -2.30 -7.82
C CYS A 88 0.34 -3.01 -6.59
N LEU A 89 -0.39 -2.97 -5.50
CA LEU A 89 -0.05 -3.60 -4.23
C LEU A 89 -1.06 -4.67 -3.87
N GLU A 90 -0.68 -5.63 -3.04
CA GLU A 90 -1.66 -6.51 -2.42
C GLU A 90 -2.73 -5.69 -1.68
N LEU A 91 -3.96 -6.16 -1.67
CA LEU A 91 -5.01 -5.53 -0.88
C LEU A 91 -4.92 -5.99 0.58
N VAL A 92 -4.60 -5.07 1.47
CA VAL A 92 -4.66 -5.27 2.91
C VAL A 92 -6.03 -4.81 3.38
N GLY A 93 -6.95 -5.75 3.60
CA GLY A 93 -8.39 -5.48 3.68
C GLY A 93 -8.95 -5.36 5.10
N GLY A 94 -8.15 -5.53 6.14
CA GLY A 94 -8.61 -5.48 7.54
C GLY A 94 -8.64 -4.07 8.13
N GLY A 95 -8.05 -3.07 7.47
CA GLY A 95 -8.01 -1.68 7.92
C GLY A 95 -6.70 -1.28 8.60
N GLU A 96 -6.65 -0.05 9.08
CA GLU A 96 -5.48 0.51 9.76
C GLU A 96 -5.50 0.15 11.26
N LEU A 97 -4.35 -0.18 11.84
CA LEU A 97 -4.23 -0.39 13.29
C LEU A 97 -4.65 0.86 14.06
N PHE A 98 -4.44 2.04 13.47
CA PHE A 98 -4.90 3.32 14.02
C PHE A 98 -6.40 3.32 14.31
N ASP A 99 -7.23 2.88 13.36
CA ASP A 99 -8.69 2.86 13.50
C ASP A 99 -9.13 1.94 14.64
N PHE A 100 -8.47 0.79 14.80
CA PHE A 100 -8.77 -0.14 15.90
C PHE A 100 -8.50 0.49 17.27
N VAL A 101 -7.41 1.24 17.41
CA VAL A 101 -7.06 1.92 18.65
C VAL A 101 -7.96 3.15 18.87
N ALA A 102 -8.26 3.91 17.82
CA ALA A 102 -9.08 5.11 17.90
C ALA A 102 -10.55 4.80 18.29
N LEU A 103 -11.10 3.70 17.74
CA LEU A 103 -12.48 3.29 17.99
C LEU A 103 -12.63 2.36 19.19
N GLY A 104 -11.69 1.44 19.38
CA GLY A 104 -11.74 0.41 20.43
C GLY A 104 -11.02 0.79 21.73
N GLY A 105 -10.30 1.91 21.74
CA GLY A 105 -9.47 2.32 22.85
C GLY A 105 -8.13 1.55 22.91
N ARG A 106 -7.52 1.56 24.08
CA ARG A 106 -6.21 0.90 24.29
C ARG A 106 -6.27 -0.60 24.04
N LEU A 107 -5.27 -1.13 23.36
CA LEU A 107 -5.08 -2.57 23.22
C LEU A 107 -4.76 -3.22 24.56
N SER A 108 -5.20 -4.47 24.78
CA SER A 108 -4.70 -5.29 25.86
C SER A 108 -3.20 -5.52 25.69
N GLU A 109 -2.49 -5.80 26.77
CA GLU A 109 -1.05 -6.10 26.70
C GLU A 109 -0.77 -7.31 25.78
N ALA A 110 -1.61 -8.33 25.84
CA ALA A 110 -1.47 -9.51 24.99
C ALA A 110 -1.62 -9.18 23.49
N THR A 111 -2.64 -8.36 23.15
CA THR A 111 -2.87 -7.92 21.78
C THR A 111 -1.74 -6.98 21.30
N ALA A 112 -1.32 -6.04 22.15
CA ALA A 112 -0.21 -5.14 21.82
C ALA A 112 1.09 -5.93 21.58
N ARG A 113 1.39 -6.91 22.42
CA ARG A 113 2.56 -7.79 22.29
C ARG A 113 2.51 -8.60 20.98
N TYR A 114 1.33 -9.11 20.63
CA TYR A 114 1.12 -9.86 19.39
C TYR A 114 1.44 -9.02 18.15
N TYR A 115 0.92 -7.80 18.06
CA TYR A 115 1.21 -6.92 16.91
C TYR A 115 2.62 -6.35 16.95
N PHE A 116 3.14 -6.02 18.14
CA PHE A 116 4.49 -5.49 18.28
C PHE A 116 5.55 -6.51 17.83
N LYS A 117 5.34 -7.79 18.12
CA LYS A 117 6.24 -8.84 17.62
C LYS A 117 6.25 -8.88 16.08
N GLN A 118 5.09 -8.84 15.44
CA GLN A 118 4.99 -8.84 13.99
C GLN A 118 5.63 -7.58 13.37
N LEU A 119 5.47 -6.43 14.02
CA LEU A 119 6.15 -5.20 13.62
C LEU A 119 7.68 -5.38 13.69
N LEU A 120 8.21 -5.91 14.77
CA LEU A 120 9.65 -6.16 14.91
C LEU A 120 10.16 -7.17 13.89
N ASP A 121 9.40 -8.20 13.57
CA ASP A 121 9.76 -9.19 12.54
C ASP A 121 9.90 -8.51 11.16
N GLY A 122 8.94 -7.67 10.78
CA GLY A 122 8.99 -6.89 9.54
C GLY A 122 10.13 -5.87 9.52
N LEU A 123 10.31 -5.13 10.61
CA LEU A 123 11.40 -4.15 10.75
C LEU A 123 12.79 -4.81 10.72
N GLY A 124 12.96 -5.91 11.44
CA GLY A 124 14.22 -6.66 11.45
C GLY A 124 14.59 -7.15 10.05
N PHE A 125 13.62 -7.66 9.31
CA PHE A 125 13.83 -8.04 7.91
C PHE A 125 14.25 -6.84 7.05
N MET A 126 13.52 -5.73 7.14
CA MET A 126 13.78 -4.53 6.35
C MET A 126 15.15 -3.92 6.65
N HIS A 127 15.52 -3.80 7.93
CA HIS A 127 16.84 -3.31 8.35
C HIS A 127 17.96 -4.27 7.90
N GLY A 128 17.72 -5.57 7.91
CA GLY A 128 18.64 -6.57 7.37
C GLY A 128 18.87 -6.44 5.86
N GLN A 129 17.94 -5.83 5.12
CA GLN A 129 18.11 -5.44 3.71
C GLN A 129 18.73 -4.04 3.54
N GLY A 130 19.14 -3.39 4.63
CA GLY A 130 19.73 -2.05 4.59
C GLY A 130 18.71 -0.93 4.30
N ILE A 131 17.43 -1.12 4.62
CA ILE A 131 16.36 -0.15 4.36
C ILE A 131 15.70 0.27 5.66
N ALA A 132 15.57 1.59 5.89
CA ALA A 132 14.78 2.20 6.96
C ALA A 132 13.47 2.77 6.42
N HIS A 133 12.37 2.61 7.16
CA HIS A 133 11.04 3.09 6.77
C HIS A 133 10.88 4.60 6.89
N ARG A 134 11.33 5.16 8.00
CA ARG A 134 11.37 6.60 8.37
C ARG A 134 10.01 7.31 8.56
N ASP A 135 8.89 6.60 8.42
CA ASP A 135 7.53 7.14 8.69
C ASP A 135 6.65 6.10 9.39
N LEU A 136 7.21 5.39 10.39
CA LEU A 136 6.44 4.42 11.17
C LEU A 136 5.45 5.14 12.09
N LYS A 137 4.18 4.82 11.90
CA LYS A 137 3.06 5.30 12.71
C LYS A 137 1.88 4.34 12.58
N PRO A 138 0.91 4.34 13.52
CA PRO A 138 -0.22 3.40 13.48
C PRO A 138 -1.04 3.44 12.19
N GLU A 139 -1.07 4.56 11.48
CA GLU A 139 -1.74 4.74 10.18
C GLU A 139 -1.07 3.95 9.05
N ASN A 140 0.26 3.72 9.17
CA ASN A 140 1.05 2.95 8.21
C ASN A 140 1.17 1.46 8.61
N LEU A 141 0.49 1.04 9.67
CA LEU A 141 0.37 -0.34 10.10
C LEU A 141 -1.02 -0.85 9.76
N MET A 142 -1.11 -1.71 8.77
CA MET A 142 -2.38 -2.25 8.29
C MET A 142 -2.58 -3.69 8.78
N LEU A 143 -3.82 -4.10 8.89
CA LEU A 143 -4.19 -5.49 9.19
C LEU A 143 -4.80 -6.13 7.95
N ASP A 144 -4.40 -7.37 7.65
CA ASP A 144 -5.06 -8.15 6.62
C ASP A 144 -6.36 -8.81 7.15
N LYS A 145 -7.02 -9.60 6.31
CA LYS A 145 -8.27 -10.30 6.67
C LYS A 145 -8.10 -11.32 7.81
N ASP A 146 -6.88 -11.78 8.04
CA ASP A 146 -6.51 -12.75 9.08
C ASP A 146 -5.87 -12.07 10.29
N PHE A 147 -5.98 -10.74 10.39
CA PHE A 147 -5.38 -9.90 11.42
C PHE A 147 -3.86 -9.98 11.49
N THR A 148 -3.20 -10.28 10.37
CA THR A 148 -1.73 -10.16 10.25
C THR A 148 -1.37 -8.71 10.03
N LEU A 149 -0.39 -8.21 10.82
CA LEU A 149 0.11 -6.85 10.65
C LEU A 149 1.00 -6.74 9.42
N LYS A 150 0.77 -5.69 8.64
CA LYS A 150 1.58 -5.34 7.46
C LYS A 150 2.02 -3.89 7.51
N ILE A 151 3.33 -3.66 7.42
CA ILE A 151 3.94 -2.34 7.28
C ILE A 151 3.65 -1.84 5.86
N ALA A 152 3.13 -0.64 5.73
CA ALA A 152 2.75 0.00 4.46
C ALA A 152 3.33 1.41 4.35
N ASP A 153 3.26 1.98 3.16
CA ASP A 153 3.68 3.35 2.82
C ASP A 153 5.18 3.60 2.96
N PHE A 154 5.94 3.18 1.95
CA PHE A 154 7.40 3.28 1.87
C PHE A 154 7.88 4.54 1.15
N GLY A 155 7.04 5.57 1.00
CA GLY A 155 7.38 6.82 0.31
C GLY A 155 8.55 7.60 0.92
N PHE A 156 8.85 7.35 2.20
CA PHE A 156 9.99 7.95 2.91
C PHE A 156 11.13 6.97 3.21
N ALA A 157 11.07 5.76 2.66
CA ALA A 157 12.12 4.77 2.90
C ALA A 157 13.48 5.25 2.40
N ALA A 158 14.56 4.81 3.04
CA ALA A 158 15.92 5.12 2.62
C ALA A 158 16.91 4.04 3.07
N PRO A 159 18.09 3.99 2.44
CA PRO A 159 19.20 3.19 2.95
C PRO A 159 19.52 3.54 4.41
N VAL A 160 19.90 2.50 5.19
CA VAL A 160 20.40 2.63 6.58
C VAL A 160 21.87 2.98 6.54
#